data_a3546b35450e1098df1b1da99343f393
#
_entry.id   a3546b35450e1098df1b1da99343f393
#
_cell.length_a   1.000
_cell.length_b   1.000
_cell.length_c   1.000
_cell.angle_alpha   90.00
_cell.angle_beta   90.00
_cell.angle_gamma   90.00
#
_symmetry.space_group_name_H-M   'P 1'
#
loop_
_entity.id
_entity.type
_entity.pdbx_description
1 polymer ?
#
loop_
_entity_poly.entity_id
_entity_poly.type
_entity_poly.pdbx_seq_one_letter_code
_entity_poly.pdbx_strand_id
1 'polypeptide(L)'
;MHYVFSRRQPPASIPVGVQFVTESIRAFAERLRKQAGKNVWMMGGGEIIGSFLDEDAIDEFIITVVPMFIGEGIPLIAPRHREVPLRLLSLQRFPDGAVQLHYDVRQPRA
;
A
#
# COMPACT_ATOMS: atom_id res chain seq x y z
N MET A 1 -5.68 4.80 -14.64
CA MET A 1 -4.76 3.68 -14.94
C MET A 1 -4.66 2.78 -13.71
N HIS A 2 -4.83 1.50 -13.92
CA HIS A 2 -4.69 0.49 -12.88
C HIS A 2 -3.43 -0.31 -13.13
N TYR A 3 -2.62 -0.51 -12.10
CA TYR A 3 -1.39 -1.28 -12.19
C TYR A 3 -1.57 -2.61 -11.47
N VAL A 4 -1.17 -3.70 -12.12
CA VAL A 4 -1.23 -5.05 -11.55
C VAL A 4 0.18 -5.61 -11.52
N PHE A 5 0.65 -5.98 -10.33
CA PHE A 5 1.96 -6.59 -10.17
C PHE A 5 1.85 -8.10 -10.35
N SER A 6 2.74 -8.66 -11.16
CA SER A 6 2.73 -10.08 -11.41
C SER A 6 4.14 -10.57 -11.73
N ARG A 7 4.48 -11.76 -11.22
CA ARG A 7 5.69 -12.48 -11.58
C ARG A 7 5.48 -13.37 -12.80
N ARG A 8 4.22 -13.56 -13.19
CA ARG A 8 3.85 -14.36 -14.36
C ARG A 8 3.73 -13.45 -15.57
N GLN A 9 3.83 -14.05 -16.75
CA GLN A 9 3.57 -13.32 -17.97
C GLN A 9 2.12 -12.81 -17.98
N PRO A 10 1.89 -11.59 -18.47
CA PRO A 10 0.54 -11.08 -18.59
C PRO A 10 -0.29 -11.94 -19.54
N PRO A 11 -1.61 -12.01 -19.36
CA PRO A 11 -2.47 -12.69 -20.33
C PRO A 11 -2.37 -12.04 -21.71
N ALA A 12 -2.70 -12.80 -22.75
CA ALA A 12 -2.64 -12.31 -24.13
C ALA A 12 -3.54 -11.09 -24.35
N SER A 13 -4.63 -10.98 -23.60
CA SER A 13 -5.55 -9.85 -23.69
C SER A 13 -5.56 -9.11 -22.37
N ILE A 14 -5.16 -7.84 -22.39
CA ILE A 14 -5.13 -6.99 -21.20
C ILE A 14 -6.22 -5.94 -21.36
N PRO A 15 -7.11 -5.76 -20.37
CA PRO A 15 -8.15 -4.73 -20.45
C PRO A 15 -7.57 -3.33 -20.61
N VAL A 16 -8.32 -2.47 -21.28
CA VAL A 16 -7.94 -1.06 -21.42
C VAL A 16 -7.87 -0.42 -20.03
N GLY A 17 -6.84 0.40 -19.81
CA GLY A 17 -6.65 1.06 -18.51
C GLY A 17 -5.95 0.22 -17.47
N VAL A 18 -5.50 -0.98 -17.83
CA VAL A 18 -4.74 -1.87 -16.94
C VAL A 18 -3.34 -2.09 -17.51
N GLN A 19 -2.34 -1.95 -16.66
CA GLN A 19 -0.95 -2.22 -17.02
C GLN A 19 -0.38 -3.26 -16.06
N PHE A 20 0.18 -4.33 -16.59
CA PHE A 20 0.90 -5.31 -15.79
C PHE A 20 2.33 -4.82 -15.56
N VAL A 21 2.76 -4.91 -14.31
CA VAL A 21 4.08 -4.44 -13.89
C VAL A 21 4.95 -5.65 -13.55
N THR A 22 6.05 -5.78 -14.25
CA THR A 22 7.03 -6.85 -14.03
C THR A 22 8.37 -6.32 -13.58
N GLU A 23 8.56 -5.00 -13.60
CA GLU A 23 9.78 -4.35 -13.12
C GLU A 23 9.87 -4.39 -11.59
N SER A 24 11.04 -4.07 -11.05
CA SER A 24 11.23 -4.04 -9.60
C SER A 24 10.36 -2.96 -8.97
N ILE A 25 10.01 -3.15 -7.70
CA ILE A 25 9.22 -2.17 -6.94
C ILE A 25 9.94 -0.83 -6.90
N ARG A 26 11.26 -0.84 -6.69
CA ARG A 26 12.05 0.39 -6.66
C ARG A 26 11.97 1.15 -7.98
N ALA A 27 12.17 0.47 -9.10
CA ALA A 27 12.11 1.09 -10.42
C ALA A 27 10.73 1.66 -10.71
N PHE A 28 9.69 0.91 -10.37
CA PHE A 28 8.31 1.34 -10.56
C PHE A 28 7.99 2.57 -9.71
N ALA A 29 8.38 2.56 -8.44
CA ALA A 29 8.12 3.69 -7.53
C ALA A 29 8.85 4.95 -8.01
N GLU A 30 10.09 4.82 -8.46
CA GLU A 30 10.85 5.96 -9.00
C GLU A 30 10.17 6.53 -10.25
N ARG A 31 9.68 5.65 -11.12
CA ARG A 31 8.96 6.06 -12.32
C ARG A 31 7.68 6.82 -11.97
N LEU A 32 6.91 6.34 -11.00
CA LEU A 32 5.69 7.02 -10.56
C LEU A 32 5.97 8.39 -9.96
N ARG A 33 7.03 8.51 -9.16
CA ARG A 33 7.38 9.78 -8.52
C ARG A 33 7.80 10.86 -9.52
N LYS A 34 8.28 10.46 -10.67
CA LYS A 34 8.66 11.38 -11.74
C LYS A 34 7.49 11.83 -12.60
N GLN A 35 6.37 11.11 -12.53
CA GLN A 35 5.18 11.45 -13.31
C GLN A 35 4.43 12.58 -12.63
N ALA A 36 3.90 13.50 -13.42
CA ALA A 36 2.96 14.48 -12.93
C ALA A 36 1.62 13.80 -12.65
N GLY A 37 0.98 14.18 -11.56
CA GLY A 37 -0.31 13.61 -11.22
C GLY A 37 -0.64 13.75 -9.76
N LYS A 38 -1.78 13.18 -9.40
CA LYS A 38 -2.27 13.16 -8.03
C LYS A 38 -1.71 11.94 -7.29
N ASN A 39 -2.13 11.77 -6.05
CA ASN A 39 -1.72 10.65 -5.22
C ASN A 39 -2.04 9.31 -5.88
N VAL A 40 -1.15 8.35 -5.71
CA VAL A 40 -1.34 6.99 -6.16
C VAL A 40 -1.88 6.17 -5.01
N TRP A 41 -2.98 5.49 -5.23
CA TRP A 41 -3.66 4.71 -4.21
C TRP A 41 -3.29 3.23 -4.36
N MET A 42 -2.80 2.65 -3.27
CA MET A 42 -2.49 1.21 -3.21
C MET A 42 -3.60 0.49 -2.46
N MET A 43 -4.23 -0.46 -3.11
CA MET A 43 -5.31 -1.24 -2.50
C MET A 43 -4.83 -2.54 -1.85
N GLY A 44 -3.63 -2.94 -2.05
CA GLY A 44 -3.08 -4.15 -1.46
C GLY A 44 -2.76 -5.23 -2.51
N GLY A 45 -2.57 -6.49 -2.18
CA GLY A 45 -2.63 -7.04 -0.80
C GLY A 45 -1.35 -6.93 0.02
N GLY A 46 -1.31 -7.72 1.08
CA GLY A 46 -0.24 -7.66 2.07
C GLY A 46 1.16 -7.88 1.54
N GLU A 47 1.33 -8.74 0.53
CA GLU A 47 2.63 -8.97 -0.11
C GLU A 47 3.13 -7.71 -0.82
N ILE A 48 2.25 -7.05 -1.58
CA ILE A 48 2.59 -5.82 -2.29
C ILE A 48 2.92 -4.70 -1.29
N ILE A 49 2.10 -4.55 -0.25
CA ILE A 49 2.33 -3.54 0.78
C ILE A 49 3.71 -3.77 1.43
N GLY A 50 4.02 -5.02 1.79
CA GLY A 50 5.30 -5.36 2.39
C GLY A 50 6.47 -5.03 1.46
N SER A 51 6.35 -5.36 0.19
CA SER A 51 7.40 -5.09 -0.80
C SER A 51 7.65 -3.59 -0.98
N PHE A 52 6.59 -2.78 -1.01
CA PHE A 52 6.73 -1.33 -1.10
C PHE A 52 7.34 -0.73 0.18
N LEU A 53 6.96 -1.25 1.35
CA LEU A 53 7.56 -0.80 2.61
C LEU A 53 9.05 -1.08 2.66
N ASP A 54 9.47 -2.25 2.19
CA ASP A 54 10.88 -2.64 2.17
C ASP A 54 11.73 -1.73 1.28
N GLU A 55 11.11 -1.07 0.30
CA GLU A 55 11.78 -0.15 -0.61
C GLU A 55 11.53 1.34 -0.25
N ASP A 56 10.99 1.61 0.94
CA ASP A 56 10.66 2.97 1.37
C ASP A 56 9.73 3.69 0.38
N ALA A 57 8.81 2.96 -0.22
CA ALA A 57 8.01 3.47 -1.33
C ALA A 57 6.57 3.80 -0.94
N ILE A 58 6.23 3.77 0.34
CA ILE A 58 4.91 4.18 0.83
C ILE A 58 5.05 5.46 1.63
N ASP A 59 4.22 6.45 1.31
CA ASP A 59 4.26 7.74 1.97
C ASP A 59 3.26 7.85 3.11
N GLU A 60 2.07 7.28 2.94
CA GLU A 60 1.00 7.39 3.93
C GLU A 60 0.19 6.10 3.99
N PHE A 61 -0.37 5.83 5.18
CA PHE A 61 -1.33 4.76 5.40
C PHE A 61 -2.64 5.32 5.92
N ILE A 62 -3.73 4.78 5.38
CA ILE A 62 -5.06 4.99 5.94
C ILE A 62 -5.58 3.61 6.32
N ILE A 63 -5.74 3.38 7.61
CA ILE A 63 -6.13 2.08 8.15
C ILE A 63 -7.46 2.22 8.86
N THR A 64 -8.42 1.35 8.52
CA THR A 64 -9.70 1.32 9.19
C THR A 64 -9.74 0.12 10.14
N VAL A 65 -10.04 0.39 11.40
CA VAL A 65 -10.21 -0.65 12.42
C VAL A 65 -11.70 -0.89 12.59
N VAL A 66 -12.13 -2.10 12.30
CA VAL A 66 -13.53 -2.52 12.42
C VAL A 66 -13.72 -3.11 13.81
N PRO A 67 -14.82 -2.77 14.53
CA PRO A 67 -15.04 -3.23 15.90
C PRO A 67 -15.49 -4.69 15.96
N MET A 68 -14.60 -5.61 15.57
CA MET A 68 -14.90 -7.03 15.51
C MET A 68 -13.63 -7.85 15.69
N PHE A 69 -13.69 -8.85 16.55
CA PHE A 69 -12.63 -9.86 16.62
C PHE A 69 -12.96 -10.98 15.64
N ILE A 70 -12.02 -11.36 14.79
CA ILE A 70 -12.26 -12.39 13.77
C ILE A 70 -11.53 -13.71 14.06
N GLY A 71 -10.63 -13.73 15.04
CA GLY A 71 -9.89 -14.93 15.38
C GLY A 71 -8.77 -15.28 14.40
N GLU A 72 -9.10 -15.41 13.14
CA GLU A 72 -8.16 -15.69 12.07
C GLU A 72 -8.38 -14.74 10.92
N GLY A 73 -7.34 -14.52 10.12
CA GLY A 73 -7.45 -13.63 8.98
C GLY A 73 -6.18 -13.53 8.19
N ILE A 74 -6.23 -12.75 7.12
CA ILE A 74 -5.08 -12.48 6.27
C ILE A 74 -4.35 -11.25 6.85
N PRO A 75 -3.04 -11.32 7.09
CA PRO A 75 -2.29 -10.17 7.58
C PRO A 75 -2.40 -8.97 6.64
N LEU A 76 -2.53 -7.79 7.20
CA LEU A 76 -2.54 -6.54 6.43
C LEU A 76 -1.24 -6.38 5.64
N ILE A 77 -0.13 -6.75 6.25
CA ILE A 77 1.20 -6.68 5.65
C ILE A 77 1.86 -8.04 5.80
N ALA A 78 2.50 -8.53 4.73
CA ALA A 78 3.18 -9.81 4.76
C ALA A 78 4.22 -9.85 5.89
N PRO A 79 4.24 -10.92 6.69
CA PRO A 79 5.18 -11.03 7.81
C PRO A 79 6.62 -10.97 7.34
N ARG A 80 7.40 -10.07 7.95
CA ARG A 80 8.82 -9.94 7.72
C ARG A 80 9.41 -9.17 8.89
N HIS A 81 10.64 -9.46 9.23
CA HIS A 81 11.31 -8.76 10.32
C HIS A 81 11.57 -7.30 9.91
N ARG A 82 10.69 -6.40 10.32
CA ARG A 82 10.81 -4.96 10.06
C ARG A 82 10.09 -4.18 11.14
N GLU A 83 10.60 -3.01 11.40
CA GLU A 83 9.93 -2.02 12.24
C GLU A 83 9.82 -0.73 11.46
N VAL A 84 8.59 -0.24 11.28
CA VAL A 84 8.32 0.97 10.52
C VAL A 84 7.56 1.92 11.42
N PRO A 85 8.25 2.95 11.96
CA PRO A 85 7.55 3.93 12.81
C PRO A 85 6.60 4.76 11.97
N LEU A 86 5.45 5.05 12.54
CA LEU A 86 4.40 5.82 11.91
C LEU A 86 4.09 7.04 12.77
N ARG A 87 3.71 8.13 12.12
CA ARG A 87 3.25 9.33 12.80
C ARG A 87 1.77 9.52 12.52
N LEU A 88 0.95 9.59 13.57
CA LEU A 88 -0.48 9.81 13.41
C LEU A 88 -0.74 11.23 12.94
N LEU A 89 -1.42 11.36 11.80
CA LEU A 89 -1.82 12.64 11.23
C LEU A 89 -3.23 13.01 11.64
N SER A 90 -4.16 12.05 11.58
CA SER A 90 -5.54 12.29 11.92
C SER A 90 -6.24 11.00 12.31
N LEU A 91 -7.36 11.14 12.97
CA LEU A 91 -8.20 10.03 13.41
C LEU A 91 -9.64 10.42 13.17
N GLN A 92 -10.43 9.50 12.60
CA GLN A 92 -11.84 9.70 12.35
C GLN A 92 -12.65 8.57 12.96
N ARG A 93 -13.70 8.92 13.69
CA ARG A 93 -14.63 7.97 14.29
C ARG A 93 -15.89 7.91 13.45
N PHE A 94 -16.44 6.70 13.27
CA PHE A 94 -17.68 6.49 12.52
C PHE A 94 -18.77 6.03 13.46
N PRO A 95 -20.06 6.32 13.11
CA PRO A 95 -21.19 5.96 13.99
C PRO A 95 -21.31 4.47 14.29
N ASP A 96 -20.82 3.59 13.42
CA ASP A 96 -20.87 2.14 13.61
C ASP A 96 -19.76 1.61 14.52
N GLY A 97 -18.90 2.49 15.04
CA GLY A 97 -17.79 2.11 15.92
C GLY A 97 -16.47 1.91 15.21
N ALA A 98 -16.43 1.96 13.89
CA ALA A 98 -15.17 1.89 13.16
C ALA A 98 -14.33 3.13 13.42
N VAL A 99 -13.02 2.98 13.36
CA VAL A 99 -12.06 4.08 13.53
C VAL A 99 -11.09 4.07 12.37
N GLN A 100 -10.92 5.20 11.71
CA GLN A 100 -9.96 5.35 10.63
C GLN A 100 -8.76 6.13 11.12
N LEU A 101 -7.57 5.56 10.91
CA LEU A 101 -6.31 6.14 11.32
C LEU A 101 -5.50 6.52 10.08
N HIS A 102 -5.05 7.77 10.03
CA HIS A 102 -4.24 8.26 8.93
C HIS A 102 -2.82 8.52 9.44
N TYR A 103 -1.86 7.77 8.92
CA TYR A 103 -0.46 7.81 9.33
C TYR A 103 0.47 8.29 8.23
N ASP A 104 1.52 8.99 8.63
CA ASP A 104 2.64 9.36 7.78
C ASP A 104 3.77 8.35 8.00
N VAL A 105 4.25 7.74 6.93
CA VAL A 105 5.36 6.79 6.95
C VAL A 105 6.70 7.48 6.73
N ARG A 106 6.67 8.65 6.08
CA ARG A 106 7.89 9.39 5.80
C ARG A 106 8.45 9.96 7.08
N GLN A 107 9.42 9.27 7.65
CA GLN A 107 10.10 9.72 8.85
C GLN A 107 11.29 10.59 8.47
N PRO A 108 11.50 11.73 9.14
CA PRO A 108 12.76 12.42 8.98
C PRO A 108 13.86 11.50 9.47
N ARG A 109 14.76 11.13 8.60
CA ARG A 109 15.89 10.31 8.97
C ARG A 109 16.90 11.19 9.69
N ALA A 110 17.28 10.73 10.86
CA ALA A 110 18.29 11.43 11.65
C ALA A 110 19.65 11.37 10.95
#